data_bebfaeaf9229cfcd360cde1a14509333
#
_entry.id   bebfaeaf9229cfcd360cde1a14509333
#
_cell.length_a   1.000
_cell.length_b   1.000
_cell.length_c   1.000
_cell.angle_alpha   90.00
_cell.angle_beta   90.00
_cell.angle_gamma   90.00
#
_symmetry.space_group_name_H-M   'P 1'
#
loop_
_entity.id
_entity.type
_entity.pdbx_description
1 polymer ?
#
loop_
_entity_poly.entity_id
_entity_poly.type
_entity_poly.pdbx_seq_one_letter_code
_entity_poly.pdbx_strand_id
1 'polypeptide(L)'
;VKQLLRYPVVLVFFLFLFGYTLFDLTQTDREYSEFENKYLAQKPPFTMKAFLNNEWTQDYEEYINDQFVLRDDWITLKSVCESMLLKIENNGIAYGEDGYMFEKFTTLSGDQRAQYDRNLGYAMTFLNNHQNDNVTFAIIPNAYAIMPEKLPAGLEQIDQLALIQEAYTQAPESAGIVDFSGTLTEHKDEYIYYRTDHHWTTLGAYYAYAQLMQQLGQEP
;
A
#
# COMPACT_ATOMS: atom_id res chain seq x y z
N VAL A 1 22.94 -43.30 -18.85
CA VAL A 1 21.64 -42.85 -19.40
C VAL A 1 20.48 -43.73 -18.88
N LYS A 2 20.55 -45.10 -19.01
CA LYS A 2 19.43 -45.98 -18.53
C LYS A 2 19.14 -45.87 -17.01
N GLN A 3 20.15 -45.59 -16.17
CA GLN A 3 19.93 -45.40 -14.72
C GLN A 3 19.30 -44.03 -14.40
N LEU A 4 19.63 -42.99 -15.16
CA LEU A 4 19.04 -41.65 -14.96
C LEU A 4 17.54 -41.63 -15.30
N LEU A 5 17.12 -42.37 -16.32
CA LEU A 5 15.72 -42.51 -16.72
C LEU A 5 14.88 -43.29 -15.67
N ARG A 6 15.52 -43.89 -14.67
CA ARG A 6 14.84 -44.56 -13.56
C ARG A 6 14.24 -43.56 -12.53
N TYR A 7 14.71 -42.32 -12.60
CA TYR A 7 14.27 -41.24 -11.70
C TYR A 7 13.78 -40.03 -12.50
N PRO A 8 12.62 -40.13 -13.19
CA PRO A 8 12.16 -39.10 -14.10
C PRO A 8 11.94 -37.75 -13.41
N VAL A 9 11.49 -37.74 -12.15
CA VAL A 9 11.28 -36.51 -11.38
C VAL A 9 12.59 -35.75 -11.15
N VAL A 10 13.68 -36.47 -10.84
CA VAL A 10 15.02 -35.87 -10.64
C VAL A 10 15.53 -35.26 -11.95
N LEU A 11 15.30 -35.98 -13.06
CA LEU A 11 15.71 -35.51 -14.38
C LEU A 11 14.93 -34.23 -14.78
N VAL A 12 13.61 -34.23 -14.59
CA VAL A 12 12.76 -33.05 -14.85
C VAL A 12 13.18 -31.88 -13.96
N PHE A 13 13.47 -32.12 -12.69
CA PHE A 13 13.93 -31.10 -11.77
C PHE A 13 15.22 -30.42 -12.24
N PHE A 14 16.24 -31.21 -12.61
CA PHE A 14 17.50 -30.65 -13.10
C PHE A 14 17.36 -29.99 -14.47
N LEU A 15 16.54 -30.52 -15.35
CA LEU A 15 16.25 -29.88 -16.64
C LEU A 15 15.56 -28.52 -16.44
N PHE A 16 14.60 -28.45 -15.51
CA PHE A 16 13.94 -27.20 -15.17
C PHE A 16 14.94 -26.21 -14.56
N LEU A 17 15.71 -26.63 -13.56
CA LEU A 17 16.66 -25.78 -12.86
C LEU A 17 17.72 -25.20 -13.83
N PHE A 18 18.39 -26.06 -14.59
CA PHE A 18 19.44 -25.59 -15.53
C PHE A 18 18.86 -24.83 -16.74
N GLY A 19 17.72 -25.29 -17.26
CA GLY A 19 17.04 -24.63 -18.37
C GLY A 19 16.55 -23.24 -17.97
N TYR A 20 15.96 -23.13 -16.82
CA TYR A 20 15.48 -21.86 -16.27
C TYR A 20 16.64 -20.90 -15.97
N THR A 21 17.70 -21.37 -15.31
CA THR A 21 18.89 -20.57 -15.05
C THR A 21 19.53 -20.06 -16.36
N LEU A 22 19.62 -20.92 -17.38
CA LEU A 22 20.16 -20.50 -18.68
C LEU A 22 19.26 -19.45 -19.35
N PHE A 23 17.95 -19.60 -19.25
CA PHE A 23 16.99 -18.63 -19.75
C PHE A 23 17.13 -17.29 -19.03
N ASP A 24 17.22 -17.29 -17.71
CA ASP A 24 17.42 -16.10 -16.88
C ASP A 24 18.70 -15.35 -17.27
N LEU A 25 19.82 -16.06 -17.44
CA LEU A 25 21.10 -15.49 -17.88
C LEU A 25 21.09 -14.87 -19.29
N THR A 26 20.08 -15.16 -20.12
CA THR A 26 19.92 -14.55 -21.45
C THR A 26 19.06 -13.30 -21.45
N GLN A 27 18.43 -12.97 -20.32
CA GLN A 27 17.60 -11.79 -20.21
C GLN A 27 18.45 -10.53 -19.97
N THR A 28 17.91 -9.40 -20.39
CA THR A 28 18.49 -8.08 -20.09
C THR A 28 17.83 -7.50 -18.86
N ASP A 29 18.64 -6.86 -18.01
CA ASP A 29 18.12 -6.19 -16.82
C ASP A 29 17.11 -5.09 -17.21
N ARG A 30 16.03 -5.01 -16.43
CA ARG A 30 14.99 -3.98 -16.54
C ARG A 30 15.28 -2.85 -15.54
N GLU A 31 15.11 -1.61 -15.94
CA GLU A 31 15.29 -0.47 -15.03
C GLU A 31 14.06 -0.21 -14.17
N TYR A 32 12.86 -0.48 -14.72
CA TYR A 32 11.60 -0.13 -14.09
C TYR A 32 10.56 -1.23 -14.30
N SER A 33 9.72 -1.46 -13.30
CA SER A 33 8.53 -2.31 -13.39
C SER A 33 7.28 -1.44 -13.44
N GLU A 34 6.61 -1.41 -14.57
CA GLU A 34 5.29 -0.76 -14.69
C GLU A 34 4.24 -1.47 -13.85
N PHE A 35 4.39 -2.80 -13.70
CA PHE A 35 3.47 -3.62 -12.92
C PHE A 35 3.49 -3.28 -11.43
N GLU A 36 4.68 -2.99 -10.87
CA GLU A 36 4.84 -2.64 -9.45
C GLU A 36 5.03 -1.13 -9.24
N ASN A 37 5.09 -0.34 -10.30
CA ASN A 37 5.36 1.10 -10.27
C ASN A 37 6.62 1.43 -9.47
N LYS A 38 7.72 0.68 -9.67
CA LYS A 38 8.99 0.88 -8.97
C LYS A 38 10.21 0.72 -9.88
N TYR A 39 11.30 1.40 -9.51
CA TYR A 39 12.62 1.12 -10.07
C TYR A 39 13.15 -0.20 -9.53
N LEU A 40 13.66 -1.05 -10.42
CA LEU A 40 14.20 -2.36 -10.07
C LEU A 40 15.67 -2.24 -9.69
N ALA A 41 16.09 -3.03 -8.71
CA ALA A 41 17.48 -3.08 -8.28
C ALA A 41 18.38 -3.51 -9.46
N GLN A 42 19.49 -2.79 -9.61
CA GLN A 42 20.48 -3.06 -10.64
C GLN A 42 21.67 -3.83 -10.04
N LYS A 43 22.40 -4.55 -10.89
CA LYS A 43 23.52 -5.37 -10.44
C LYS A 43 24.55 -4.57 -9.64
N PRO A 44 24.74 -4.87 -8.34
CA PRO A 44 25.66 -4.10 -7.51
C PRO A 44 27.11 -4.37 -7.88
N PRO A 45 28.00 -3.36 -7.85
CA PRO A 45 29.43 -3.57 -8.04
C PRO A 45 30.01 -4.36 -6.89
N PHE A 46 30.78 -5.40 -7.22
CA PHE A 46 31.45 -6.19 -6.19
C PHE A 46 32.63 -5.42 -5.57
N THR A 47 32.65 -5.32 -4.24
CA THR A 47 33.82 -4.89 -3.48
C THR A 47 34.02 -5.82 -2.29
N MET A 48 35.30 -6.13 -1.97
CA MET A 48 35.62 -7.01 -0.83
C MET A 48 35.09 -6.42 0.49
N LYS A 49 35.10 -5.09 0.65
CA LYS A 49 34.58 -4.41 1.84
C LYS A 49 33.06 -4.62 1.96
N ALA A 50 32.30 -4.37 0.92
CA ALA A 50 30.84 -4.56 0.93
C ALA A 50 30.47 -6.03 1.14
N PHE A 51 31.24 -6.97 0.57
CA PHE A 51 31.04 -8.41 0.78
C PHE A 51 31.27 -8.81 2.25
N LEU A 52 32.36 -8.35 2.89
CA LEU A 52 32.66 -8.67 4.29
C LEU A 52 31.66 -8.03 5.28
N ASN A 53 31.07 -6.89 4.92
CA ASN A 53 30.03 -6.22 5.70
C ASN A 53 28.61 -6.74 5.40
N ASN A 54 28.46 -7.74 4.53
CA ASN A 54 27.20 -8.30 4.07
C ASN A 54 26.31 -7.31 3.24
N GLU A 55 26.80 -6.13 2.93
CA GLU A 55 26.09 -5.13 2.11
C GLU A 55 25.90 -5.67 0.67
N TRP A 56 26.98 -6.13 0.04
CA TRP A 56 26.92 -6.66 -1.32
C TRP A 56 26.00 -7.86 -1.45
N THR A 57 25.95 -8.73 -0.43
CA THR A 57 25.09 -9.92 -0.46
C THR A 57 23.61 -9.52 -0.42
N GLN A 58 23.25 -8.52 0.38
CA GLN A 58 21.88 -7.99 0.46
C GLN A 58 21.48 -7.31 -0.85
N ASP A 59 22.33 -6.43 -1.37
CA ASP A 59 22.06 -5.72 -2.64
C ASP A 59 21.96 -6.71 -3.82
N TYR A 60 22.78 -7.78 -3.81
CA TYR A 60 22.75 -8.80 -4.85
C TYR A 60 21.51 -9.69 -4.74
N GLU A 61 21.04 -9.97 -3.53
CA GLU A 61 19.77 -10.69 -3.31
C GLU A 61 18.58 -9.86 -3.81
N GLU A 62 18.56 -8.55 -3.53
CA GLU A 62 17.54 -7.65 -4.03
C GLU A 62 17.57 -7.59 -5.58
N TYR A 63 18.77 -7.46 -6.18
CA TYR A 63 18.93 -7.50 -7.62
C TYR A 63 18.37 -8.78 -8.25
N ILE A 64 18.73 -9.97 -7.73
CA ILE A 64 18.22 -11.25 -8.26
C ILE A 64 16.71 -11.32 -8.12
N ASN A 65 16.15 -10.88 -7.00
CA ASN A 65 14.71 -10.89 -6.77
C ASN A 65 13.97 -9.96 -7.73
N ASP A 66 14.52 -8.80 -8.02
CA ASP A 66 13.90 -7.80 -8.90
C ASP A 66 14.05 -8.15 -10.40
N GLN A 67 15.17 -8.77 -10.79
CA GLN A 67 15.47 -9.12 -12.18
C GLN A 67 15.06 -10.54 -12.55
N PHE A 68 14.45 -11.29 -11.61
CA PHE A 68 14.06 -12.68 -11.83
C PHE A 68 13.17 -12.82 -13.08
N VAL A 69 13.56 -13.73 -13.98
CA VAL A 69 12.88 -13.88 -15.27
C VAL A 69 11.40 -14.25 -15.08
N LEU A 70 10.52 -13.63 -15.87
CA LEU A 70 9.05 -13.76 -15.76
C LEU A 70 8.49 -13.44 -14.37
N ARG A 71 9.16 -12.55 -13.63
CA ARG A 71 8.78 -12.19 -12.26
C ARG A 71 7.31 -11.77 -12.15
N ASP A 72 6.84 -10.92 -13.06
CA ASP A 72 5.47 -10.41 -13.05
C ASP A 72 4.46 -11.56 -13.29
N ASP A 73 4.81 -12.53 -14.13
CA ASP A 73 4.00 -13.74 -14.36
C ASP A 73 3.95 -14.64 -13.12
N TRP A 74 5.07 -14.79 -12.40
CA TRP A 74 5.11 -15.55 -11.15
C TRP A 74 4.29 -14.90 -10.04
N ILE A 75 4.35 -13.57 -9.93
CA ILE A 75 3.52 -12.81 -8.97
C ILE A 75 2.04 -12.99 -9.32
N THR A 76 1.70 -12.88 -10.61
CA THR A 76 0.33 -13.10 -11.10
C THR A 76 -0.13 -14.53 -10.81
N LEU A 77 0.69 -15.53 -11.14
CA LEU A 77 0.37 -16.94 -10.87
C LEU A 77 0.13 -17.18 -9.38
N LYS A 78 1.02 -16.66 -8.51
CA LYS A 78 0.84 -16.74 -7.06
C LYS A 78 -0.51 -16.16 -6.64
N SER A 79 -0.83 -14.94 -7.09
CA SER A 79 -2.07 -14.25 -6.74
C SER A 79 -3.30 -15.01 -7.21
N VAL A 80 -3.27 -15.58 -8.42
CA VAL A 80 -4.35 -16.43 -8.94
C VAL A 80 -4.51 -17.70 -8.09
N CYS A 81 -3.41 -18.39 -7.76
CA CYS A 81 -3.47 -19.59 -6.91
C CYS A 81 -4.02 -19.26 -5.51
N GLU A 82 -3.62 -18.16 -4.91
CA GLU A 82 -4.12 -17.73 -3.60
C GLU A 82 -5.61 -17.37 -3.65
N SER A 83 -6.05 -16.70 -4.71
CA SER A 83 -7.47 -16.42 -4.96
C SER A 83 -8.30 -17.70 -5.14
N MET A 84 -7.76 -18.70 -5.86
CA MET A 84 -8.41 -20.01 -6.00
C MET A 84 -8.52 -20.76 -4.67
N LEU A 85 -7.62 -20.50 -3.71
CA LEU A 85 -7.67 -21.02 -2.35
C LEU A 85 -8.59 -20.20 -1.43
N LEU A 86 -9.36 -19.28 -1.99
CA LEU A 86 -10.29 -18.39 -1.27
C LEU A 86 -9.60 -17.52 -0.21
N LYS A 87 -8.33 -17.17 -0.42
CA LYS A 87 -7.68 -16.17 0.43
C LYS A 87 -8.36 -14.82 0.24
N ILE A 88 -8.64 -14.16 1.34
CA ILE A 88 -9.27 -12.83 1.38
C ILE A 88 -8.24 -11.69 1.36
N GLU A 89 -6.95 -12.02 1.36
CA GLU A 89 -5.85 -11.05 1.34
C GLU A 89 -4.62 -11.58 0.63
N ASN A 90 -3.80 -10.67 0.10
CA ASN A 90 -2.48 -10.96 -0.42
C ASN A 90 -1.56 -9.76 -0.16
N ASN A 91 -0.36 -10.01 0.40
CA ASN A 91 0.67 -8.99 0.67
C ASN A 91 0.15 -7.74 1.41
N GLY A 92 -0.74 -7.91 2.40
CA GLY A 92 -1.31 -6.80 3.16
C GLY A 92 -2.46 -6.05 2.47
N ILE A 93 -2.91 -6.54 1.31
CA ILE A 93 -4.08 -6.02 0.60
C ILE A 93 -5.24 -7.01 0.76
N ALA A 94 -6.34 -6.54 1.29
CA ALA A 94 -7.58 -7.29 1.42
C ALA A 94 -8.47 -7.11 0.19
N TYR A 95 -9.07 -8.21 -0.27
CA TYR A 95 -10.01 -8.23 -1.39
C TYR A 95 -11.43 -8.01 -0.87
N GLY A 96 -11.94 -6.81 -1.06
CA GLY A 96 -13.28 -6.43 -0.65
C GLY A 96 -14.34 -6.72 -1.72
N GLU A 97 -15.57 -6.34 -1.40
CA GLU A 97 -16.70 -6.47 -2.32
C GLU A 97 -16.58 -5.48 -3.50
N ASP A 98 -17.27 -5.78 -4.60
CA ASP A 98 -17.32 -4.97 -5.82
C ASP A 98 -15.94 -4.66 -6.45
N GLY A 99 -14.93 -5.49 -6.16
CA GLY A 99 -13.56 -5.32 -6.66
C GLY A 99 -12.75 -4.25 -5.95
N TYR A 100 -13.19 -3.79 -4.78
CA TYR A 100 -12.38 -2.91 -3.94
C TYR A 100 -11.22 -3.66 -3.31
N MET A 101 -10.08 -3.00 -3.21
CA MET A 101 -8.89 -3.48 -2.52
C MET A 101 -8.55 -2.51 -1.39
N PHE A 102 -8.33 -3.06 -0.20
CA PHE A 102 -8.06 -2.27 0.99
C PHE A 102 -6.70 -2.63 1.57
N GLU A 103 -5.90 -1.65 1.91
CA GLU A 103 -4.73 -1.88 2.75
C GLU A 103 -5.16 -2.38 4.13
N LYS A 104 -4.40 -3.34 4.65
CA LYS A 104 -4.71 -3.98 5.93
C LYS A 104 -4.03 -3.25 7.08
N PHE A 105 -4.81 -2.60 7.89
CA PHE A 105 -4.39 -1.94 9.12
C PHE A 105 -5.13 -2.51 10.33
N THR A 106 -4.68 -3.65 10.84
CA THR A 106 -5.37 -4.33 11.94
C THR A 106 -4.99 -3.78 13.31
N THR A 107 -3.77 -3.31 13.46
CA THR A 107 -3.27 -2.73 14.72
C THR A 107 -2.22 -1.67 14.41
N LEU A 108 -2.10 -0.68 15.29
CA LEU A 108 -0.93 0.19 15.33
C LEU A 108 0.13 -0.46 16.22
N SER A 109 1.27 -0.85 15.66
CA SER A 109 2.44 -1.23 16.47
C SER A 109 2.92 -0.04 17.31
N GLY A 110 3.73 -0.31 18.34
CA GLY A 110 4.29 0.75 19.17
C GLY A 110 5.04 1.82 18.35
N ASP A 111 5.77 1.41 17.34
CA ASP A 111 6.52 2.32 16.46
C ASP A 111 5.59 3.14 15.53
N GLN A 112 4.53 2.51 15.02
CA GLN A 112 3.52 3.20 14.20
C GLN A 112 2.72 4.20 15.03
N ARG A 113 2.33 3.84 16.25
CA ARG A 113 1.67 4.77 17.18
C ARG A 113 2.60 5.94 17.53
N ALA A 114 3.86 5.68 17.85
CA ALA A 114 4.84 6.72 18.11
C ALA A 114 5.08 7.63 16.90
N GLN A 115 5.03 7.09 15.68
CA GLN A 115 5.13 7.91 14.47
C GLN A 115 3.88 8.76 14.25
N TYR A 116 2.68 8.21 14.47
CA TYR A 116 1.42 8.96 14.44
C TYR A 116 1.46 10.13 15.45
N ASP A 117 1.84 9.86 16.70
CA ASP A 117 1.90 10.88 17.74
C ASP A 117 2.92 11.99 17.41
N ARG A 118 4.07 11.66 16.85
CA ARG A 118 5.05 12.64 16.36
C ARG A 118 4.50 13.50 15.22
N ASN A 119 3.86 12.88 14.24
CA ASN A 119 3.28 13.60 13.09
C ASN A 119 2.15 14.53 13.54
N LEU A 120 1.29 14.04 14.43
CA LEU A 120 0.23 14.84 15.02
C LEU A 120 0.81 16.01 15.83
N GLY A 121 1.87 15.77 16.62
CA GLY A 121 2.60 16.82 17.34
C GLY A 121 3.15 17.93 16.43
N TYR A 122 3.65 17.58 15.25
CA TYR A 122 4.09 18.59 14.27
C TYR A 122 2.92 19.39 13.71
N ALA A 123 1.79 18.72 13.39
CA ALA A 123 0.59 19.41 12.94
C ALA A 123 0.06 20.36 14.01
N MET A 124 -0.03 19.92 15.27
CA MET A 124 -0.46 20.75 16.39
C MET A 124 0.48 21.92 16.65
N THR A 125 1.79 21.73 16.51
CA THR A 125 2.80 22.80 16.60
C THR A 125 2.58 23.85 15.51
N PHE A 126 2.33 23.43 14.27
CA PHE A 126 2.02 24.33 13.18
C PHE A 126 0.74 25.14 13.48
N LEU A 127 -0.34 24.49 13.85
CA LEU A 127 -1.61 25.15 14.17
C LEU A 127 -1.46 26.16 15.32
N ASN A 128 -0.72 25.81 16.38
CA ASN A 128 -0.46 26.70 17.51
C ASN A 128 0.40 27.93 17.13
N ASN A 129 1.31 27.78 16.18
CA ASN A 129 2.13 28.91 15.70
C ASN A 129 1.35 29.87 14.78
N HIS A 130 0.20 29.42 14.24
CA HIS A 130 -0.62 30.15 13.28
C HIS A 130 -2.02 30.50 13.82
N GLN A 131 -2.17 30.69 15.12
CA GLN A 131 -3.47 30.95 15.76
C GLN A 131 -4.13 32.26 15.31
N ASN A 132 -3.36 33.19 14.75
CA ASN A 132 -3.86 34.46 14.22
C ASN A 132 -4.19 34.39 12.72
N ASP A 133 -3.94 33.26 12.08
CA ASP A 133 -4.21 33.02 10.67
C ASP A 133 -5.49 32.20 10.51
N ASN A 134 -6.14 32.32 9.35
CA ASN A 134 -7.29 31.47 9.01
C ASN A 134 -6.80 30.10 8.53
N VAL A 135 -6.45 29.23 9.46
CA VAL A 135 -5.99 27.87 9.15
C VAL A 135 -7.13 26.87 9.29
N THR A 136 -7.32 26.05 8.28
CA THR A 136 -8.26 24.93 8.31
C THR A 136 -7.47 23.62 8.38
N PHE A 137 -7.86 22.74 9.30
CA PHE A 137 -7.30 21.42 9.49
C PHE A 137 -8.32 20.34 9.13
N ALA A 138 -7.96 19.44 8.25
CA ALA A 138 -8.79 18.34 7.82
C ALA A 138 -7.95 17.09 7.57
N ILE A 139 -8.51 15.93 7.88
CA ILE A 139 -7.91 14.62 7.61
C ILE A 139 -8.89 13.85 6.72
N ILE A 140 -8.38 13.33 5.61
CA ILE A 140 -9.18 12.56 4.66
C ILE A 140 -9.21 11.10 5.12
N PRO A 141 -10.38 10.53 5.41
CA PRO A 141 -10.49 9.12 5.79
C PRO A 141 -10.24 8.21 4.59
N ASN A 142 -9.70 7.03 4.86
CA ASN A 142 -9.54 5.97 3.87
C ASN A 142 -10.88 5.32 3.51
N ALA A 143 -10.91 4.68 2.34
CA ALA A 143 -12.07 3.97 1.83
C ALA A 143 -12.66 2.96 2.85
N TYR A 144 -11.82 2.21 3.56
CA TYR A 144 -12.31 1.22 4.53
C TYR A 144 -13.04 1.83 5.74
N ALA A 145 -12.72 3.09 6.07
CA ALA A 145 -13.38 3.79 7.19
C ALA A 145 -14.76 4.33 6.79
N ILE A 146 -14.96 4.62 5.50
CA ILE A 146 -16.22 5.15 4.93
C ILE A 146 -17.14 4.02 4.42
N MET A 147 -16.57 2.94 3.92
CA MET A 147 -17.29 1.80 3.34
C MET A 147 -16.92 0.49 4.03
N PRO A 148 -17.07 0.38 5.38
CA PRO A 148 -16.67 -0.81 6.11
C PRO A 148 -17.44 -2.07 5.68
N GLU A 149 -18.64 -1.90 5.13
CA GLU A 149 -19.46 -3.00 4.59
C GLU A 149 -18.85 -3.68 3.37
N LYS A 150 -17.90 -3.03 2.68
CA LYS A 150 -17.17 -3.63 1.55
C LYS A 150 -15.95 -4.42 1.95
N LEU A 151 -15.57 -4.42 3.24
CA LEU A 151 -14.48 -5.25 3.74
C LEU A 151 -14.85 -6.74 3.70
N PRO A 152 -13.89 -7.64 3.45
CA PRO A 152 -14.15 -9.07 3.52
C PRO A 152 -14.55 -9.48 4.95
N ALA A 153 -15.48 -10.41 5.05
CA ALA A 153 -15.99 -10.90 6.34
C ALA A 153 -14.86 -11.40 7.24
N GLY A 154 -14.85 -10.94 8.48
CA GLY A 154 -13.86 -11.33 9.50
C GLY A 154 -12.53 -10.56 9.43
N LEU A 155 -12.40 -9.60 8.55
CA LEU A 155 -11.27 -8.66 8.57
C LEU A 155 -11.58 -7.48 9.47
N GLU A 156 -10.84 -7.38 10.57
CA GLU A 156 -10.89 -6.20 11.44
C GLU A 156 -9.82 -5.19 10.99
N GLN A 157 -10.20 -3.92 10.96
CA GLN A 157 -9.32 -2.78 10.71
C GLN A 157 -9.26 -1.89 11.96
N ILE A 158 -8.22 -1.08 12.09
CA ILE A 158 -8.18 -0.05 13.13
C ILE A 158 -9.33 0.93 12.93
N ASP A 159 -9.87 1.45 14.03
CA ASP A 159 -10.85 2.53 13.97
C ASP A 159 -10.17 3.85 13.59
N GLN A 160 -10.09 4.09 12.26
CA GLN A 160 -9.48 5.31 11.73
C GLN A 160 -10.30 6.56 12.08
N LEU A 161 -11.63 6.45 12.12
CA LEU A 161 -12.46 7.61 12.45
C LEU A 161 -12.22 8.05 13.90
N ALA A 162 -12.03 7.11 14.83
CA ALA A 162 -11.63 7.44 16.21
C ALA A 162 -10.26 8.13 16.26
N LEU A 163 -9.29 7.71 15.46
CA LEU A 163 -7.98 8.38 15.37
C LEU A 163 -8.09 9.79 14.77
N ILE A 164 -8.95 9.98 13.78
CA ILE A 164 -9.23 11.31 13.20
C ILE A 164 -9.87 12.22 14.26
N GLN A 165 -10.84 11.73 15.01
CA GLN A 165 -11.46 12.48 16.09
C GLN A 165 -10.46 12.79 17.21
N GLU A 166 -9.58 11.85 17.58
CA GLU A 166 -8.49 12.10 18.51
C GLU A 166 -7.61 13.28 18.03
N ALA A 167 -7.28 13.32 16.75
CA ALA A 167 -6.49 14.41 16.18
C ALA A 167 -7.24 15.75 16.24
N TYR A 168 -8.53 15.78 15.93
CA TYR A 168 -9.33 16.99 15.97
C TYR A 168 -9.50 17.55 17.39
N THR A 169 -9.62 16.69 18.40
CA THR A 169 -9.74 17.12 19.80
C THR A 169 -8.46 17.77 20.35
N GLN A 170 -7.30 17.53 19.72
CA GLN A 170 -6.02 18.14 20.11
C GLN A 170 -5.76 19.47 19.41
N ALA A 171 -6.54 19.81 18.37
CA ALA A 171 -6.36 21.05 17.62
C ALA A 171 -6.76 22.25 18.49
N PRO A 172 -6.04 23.40 18.36
CA PRO A 172 -6.42 24.61 19.08
C PRO A 172 -7.76 25.14 18.58
N GLU A 173 -8.51 25.82 19.45
CA GLU A 173 -9.83 26.42 19.14
C GLU A 173 -9.80 27.42 17.97
N SER A 174 -8.63 28.00 17.69
CA SER A 174 -8.42 28.92 16.58
C SER A 174 -8.36 28.22 15.20
N ALA A 175 -8.16 26.91 15.17
CA ALA A 175 -8.14 26.16 13.92
C ALA A 175 -9.57 25.80 13.46
N GLY A 176 -9.88 26.10 12.22
CA GLY A 176 -11.10 25.61 11.59
C GLY A 176 -11.00 24.08 11.35
N ILE A 177 -11.86 23.28 11.98
CA ILE A 177 -11.90 21.83 11.73
C ILE A 177 -12.93 21.52 10.66
N VAL A 178 -12.54 20.73 9.66
CA VAL A 178 -13.46 20.17 8.66
C VAL A 178 -13.37 18.64 8.70
N ASP A 179 -14.45 18.02 9.15
CA ASP A 179 -14.59 16.57 9.16
C ASP A 179 -15.38 16.10 7.94
N PHE A 180 -14.69 15.48 6.99
CA PHE A 180 -15.29 14.97 5.75
C PHE A 180 -16.00 13.62 5.90
N SER A 181 -15.86 12.95 7.05
CA SER A 181 -16.38 11.59 7.23
C SER A 181 -17.90 11.50 7.05
N GLY A 182 -18.65 12.49 7.55
CA GLY A 182 -20.11 12.56 7.38
C GLY A 182 -20.51 12.67 5.90
N THR A 183 -19.98 13.67 5.21
CA THR A 183 -20.28 13.90 3.78
C THR A 183 -19.89 12.73 2.90
N LEU A 184 -18.70 12.17 3.11
CA LEU A 184 -18.26 11.01 2.34
C LEU A 184 -19.11 9.76 2.63
N THR A 185 -19.59 9.60 3.88
CA THR A 185 -20.49 8.49 4.24
C THR A 185 -21.87 8.64 3.59
N GLU A 186 -22.41 9.88 3.47
CA GLU A 186 -23.67 10.15 2.78
C GLU A 186 -23.61 9.76 1.29
N HIS A 187 -22.43 9.84 0.68
CA HIS A 187 -22.20 9.53 -0.74
C HIS A 187 -21.51 8.19 -0.97
N LYS A 188 -21.41 7.31 0.05
CA LYS A 188 -20.64 6.04 -0.02
C LYS A 188 -21.13 5.05 -1.08
N ASP A 189 -22.38 5.18 -1.50
CA ASP A 189 -22.97 4.33 -2.56
C ASP A 189 -22.56 4.79 -3.97
N GLU A 190 -21.92 5.94 -4.09
CA GLU A 190 -21.37 6.46 -5.34
C GLU A 190 -19.90 6.05 -5.50
N TYR A 191 -19.33 6.25 -6.69
CA TYR A 191 -17.94 5.92 -6.96
C TYR A 191 -16.99 7.03 -6.44
N ILE A 192 -16.90 7.16 -5.11
CA ILE A 192 -16.13 8.23 -4.45
C ILE A 192 -14.71 7.82 -4.05
N TYR A 193 -14.38 6.52 -4.10
CA TYR A 193 -13.02 5.99 -3.93
C TYR A 193 -12.66 5.08 -5.10
N TYR A 194 -11.38 5.07 -5.49
CA TYR A 194 -10.88 4.12 -6.48
C TYR A 194 -10.88 2.70 -5.89
N ARG A 195 -11.14 1.71 -6.76
CA ARG A 195 -11.24 0.31 -6.31
C ARG A 195 -9.90 -0.32 -5.98
N THR A 196 -8.84 0.05 -6.72
CA THR A 196 -7.50 -0.56 -6.62
C THR A 196 -6.43 0.44 -6.16
N ASP A 197 -6.87 1.55 -5.59
CA ASP A 197 -6.03 2.62 -5.10
C ASP A 197 -6.66 3.20 -3.82
N HIS A 198 -5.83 3.67 -2.89
CA HIS A 198 -6.29 4.21 -1.60
C HIS A 198 -6.86 5.63 -1.68
N HIS A 199 -6.77 6.28 -2.82
CA HIS A 199 -7.26 7.64 -2.98
C HIS A 199 -8.78 7.70 -3.25
N TRP A 200 -9.38 8.81 -2.91
CA TRP A 200 -10.69 9.18 -3.38
C TRP A 200 -10.66 9.51 -4.88
N THR A 201 -11.82 9.40 -5.54
CA THR A 201 -11.98 9.83 -6.92
C THR A 201 -12.14 11.35 -6.99
N THR A 202 -12.15 11.91 -8.20
CA THR A 202 -12.50 13.32 -8.43
C THR A 202 -13.88 13.66 -7.85
N LEU A 203 -14.83 12.72 -7.89
CA LEU A 203 -16.16 12.91 -7.31
C LEU A 203 -16.10 13.00 -5.78
N GLY A 204 -15.37 12.09 -5.11
CA GLY A 204 -15.18 12.17 -3.66
C GLY A 204 -14.48 13.46 -3.24
N ALA A 205 -13.44 13.86 -3.98
CA ALA A 205 -12.76 15.13 -3.75
C ALA A 205 -13.67 16.35 -3.95
N TYR A 206 -14.59 16.29 -4.92
CA TYR A 206 -15.57 17.35 -5.14
C TYR A 206 -16.52 17.51 -3.96
N TYR A 207 -17.04 16.43 -3.36
CA TYR A 207 -17.90 16.53 -2.19
C TYR A 207 -17.19 17.13 -1.00
N ALA A 208 -15.94 16.74 -0.76
CA ALA A 208 -15.12 17.35 0.29
C ALA A 208 -14.82 18.83 0.00
N TYR A 209 -14.53 19.20 -1.25
CA TYR A 209 -14.38 20.58 -1.67
C TYR A 209 -15.65 21.39 -1.43
N ALA A 210 -16.81 20.88 -1.81
CA ALA A 210 -18.08 21.57 -1.61
C ALA A 210 -18.37 21.84 -0.13
N GLN A 211 -18.15 20.86 0.74
CA GLN A 211 -18.24 21.03 2.19
C GLN A 211 -17.27 22.08 2.72
N LEU A 212 -16.00 22.06 2.27
CA LEU A 212 -15.02 23.07 2.66
C LEU A 212 -15.46 24.47 2.25
N MET A 213 -15.92 24.66 1.00
CA MET A 213 -16.36 25.97 0.53
C MET A 213 -17.56 26.49 1.33
N GLN A 214 -18.55 25.63 1.62
CA GLN A 214 -19.69 25.98 2.47
C GLN A 214 -19.23 26.43 3.86
N GLN A 215 -18.26 25.74 4.48
CA GLN A 215 -17.73 26.10 5.79
C GLN A 215 -16.98 27.46 5.75
N LEU A 216 -16.36 27.78 4.62
CA LEU A 216 -15.72 29.06 4.39
C LEU A 216 -16.71 30.19 3.99
N GLY A 217 -18.02 29.87 3.92
CA GLY A 217 -19.05 30.82 3.52
C GLY A 217 -19.00 31.19 2.04
N GLN A 218 -18.49 30.30 1.19
CA GLN A 218 -18.39 30.48 -0.25
C GLN A 218 -19.26 29.45 -0.98
N GLU A 219 -19.64 29.77 -2.20
CA GLU A 219 -20.32 28.81 -3.08
C GLU A 219 -19.27 27.88 -3.70
N PRO A 220 -19.55 26.54 -3.80
CA PRO A 220 -18.67 25.54 -4.39
C PRO A 220 -18.58 25.64 -5.92
#